data_0dd47be3023ffa7f6ca0f8cb08226c72
#
_entry.id   0dd47be3023ffa7f6ca0f8cb08226c72
#
_cell.length_a   1.000
_cell.length_b   1.000
_cell.length_c   1.000
_cell.angle_alpha   90.00
_cell.angle_beta   90.00
_cell.angle_gamma   90.00
#
_symmetry.space_group_name_H-M   'P 1'
#
loop_
_entity.id
_entity.type
_entity.pdbx_description
1 polymer ?
#
loop_
_entity_poly.entity_id
_entity_poly.type
_entity_poly.pdbx_seq_one_letter_code
_entity_poly.pdbx_strand_id
1 'polypeptide(L)'
;MATKQKEIKRLNLPIEGMTCASCVFHVEGALNGVAGVTNATVNLATGKAVVEIEGPDVPVERLVEAVSQAGYKIPHATITLNIGGMTCASCVFHVESALAKVDGVSEATVNLATEKATVKYVAGATGQEDFTAAVADAGYRVEGIDIGLRDGREELDRLAKVKEIRALKNRVALAATGAILLFLGTFGGFPWVDGFM
;
A
#
# COMPACT_ATOMS: atom_id res chain seq x y z
N MET A 1 -9.12 -39.63 -24.76
CA MET A 1 -8.08 -38.60 -24.59
C MET A 1 -8.80 -37.33 -24.17
N ALA A 2 -8.80 -37.02 -22.86
CA ALA A 2 -9.45 -35.82 -22.34
C ALA A 2 -8.52 -34.62 -22.65
N THR A 3 -8.97 -33.75 -23.50
CA THR A 3 -8.33 -32.46 -23.77
C THR A 3 -8.41 -31.63 -22.48
N LYS A 4 -7.32 -31.62 -21.69
CA LYS A 4 -7.17 -30.72 -20.53
C LYS A 4 -7.26 -29.30 -21.11
N GLN A 5 -8.40 -28.65 -20.94
CA GLN A 5 -8.59 -27.26 -21.31
C GLN A 5 -7.54 -26.48 -20.52
N LYS A 6 -6.61 -25.89 -21.23
CA LYS A 6 -5.52 -25.09 -20.74
C LYS A 6 -6.14 -23.79 -20.27
N GLU A 7 -6.27 -23.64 -18.96
CA GLU A 7 -6.90 -22.48 -18.35
C GLU A 7 -5.95 -21.27 -18.49
N ILE A 8 -6.37 -20.30 -19.29
CA ILE A 8 -5.60 -19.06 -19.48
C ILE A 8 -6.11 -18.03 -18.48
N LYS A 9 -5.28 -17.70 -17.50
CA LYS A 9 -5.55 -16.62 -16.56
C LYS A 9 -5.09 -15.30 -17.17
N ARG A 10 -5.97 -14.26 -17.14
CA ARG A 10 -5.65 -12.91 -17.61
C ARG A 10 -5.48 -11.99 -16.43
N LEU A 11 -4.32 -11.33 -16.33
CA LEU A 11 -4.02 -10.32 -15.33
C LEU A 11 -3.96 -8.94 -16.00
N ASN A 12 -4.49 -7.92 -15.29
CA ASN A 12 -4.47 -6.53 -15.73
C ASN A 12 -3.59 -5.72 -14.79
N LEU A 13 -2.29 -5.66 -15.06
CA LEU A 13 -1.31 -5.02 -14.21
C LEU A 13 -1.14 -3.53 -14.60
N PRO A 14 -1.41 -2.57 -13.69
CA PRO A 14 -1.04 -1.18 -13.92
C PRO A 14 0.47 -1.03 -13.85
N ILE A 15 1.04 -0.24 -14.78
CA ILE A 15 2.49 -0.02 -14.85
C ILE A 15 2.75 1.48 -14.83
N GLU A 16 3.60 1.87 -13.90
CA GLU A 16 4.02 3.25 -13.72
C GLU A 16 5.39 3.53 -14.34
N GLY A 17 5.58 4.75 -14.84
CA GLY A 17 6.85 5.23 -15.40
C GLY A 17 6.97 5.11 -16.92
N MET A 18 5.94 4.62 -17.63
CA MET A 18 5.94 4.60 -19.09
C MET A 18 5.57 5.96 -19.67
N THR A 19 6.40 6.48 -20.57
CA THR A 19 6.21 7.81 -21.21
C THR A 19 6.23 7.76 -22.74
N CYS A 20 6.64 6.67 -23.34
CA CYS A 20 6.84 6.56 -24.78
C CYS A 20 6.62 5.14 -25.31
N ALA A 21 6.52 5.00 -26.63
CA ALA A 21 6.29 3.70 -27.29
C ALA A 21 7.44 2.70 -27.08
N SER A 22 8.69 3.16 -26.97
CA SER A 22 9.81 2.26 -26.65
C SER A 22 9.72 1.69 -25.25
N CYS A 23 9.14 2.43 -24.29
CA CYS A 23 8.86 1.93 -22.95
C CYS A 23 7.90 0.73 -23.00
N VAL A 24 6.85 0.83 -23.82
CA VAL A 24 5.89 -0.27 -24.04
C VAL A 24 6.62 -1.52 -24.51
N PHE A 25 7.47 -1.38 -25.52
CA PHE A 25 8.23 -2.50 -26.10
C PHE A 25 9.15 -3.17 -25.08
N HIS A 26 9.80 -2.40 -24.21
CA HIS A 26 10.66 -2.94 -23.16
C HIS A 26 9.85 -3.72 -22.11
N VAL A 27 8.69 -3.19 -21.70
CA VAL A 27 7.83 -3.86 -20.73
C VAL A 27 7.21 -5.13 -21.31
N GLU A 28 6.70 -5.08 -22.55
CA GLU A 28 6.17 -6.26 -23.25
C GLU A 28 7.25 -7.34 -23.39
N GLY A 29 8.47 -6.95 -23.78
CA GLY A 29 9.60 -7.85 -23.89
C GLY A 29 9.98 -8.51 -22.56
N ALA A 30 10.00 -7.74 -21.48
CA ALA A 30 10.29 -8.25 -20.14
C ALA A 30 9.21 -9.23 -19.64
N LEU A 31 7.93 -8.90 -19.83
CA LEU A 31 6.82 -9.77 -19.43
C LEU A 31 6.73 -11.04 -20.27
N ASN A 32 6.92 -10.95 -21.59
CA ASN A 32 6.95 -12.13 -22.49
C ASN A 32 8.17 -13.03 -22.24
N GLY A 33 9.23 -12.52 -21.62
CA GLY A 33 10.39 -13.29 -21.17
C GLY A 33 10.15 -14.16 -19.95
N VAL A 34 9.05 -13.95 -19.22
CA VAL A 34 8.72 -14.74 -18.03
C VAL A 34 8.16 -16.11 -18.43
N ALA A 35 8.74 -17.17 -17.90
CA ALA A 35 8.28 -18.53 -18.18
C ALA A 35 6.83 -18.74 -17.72
N GLY A 36 5.95 -19.17 -18.63
CA GLY A 36 4.53 -19.35 -18.38
C GLY A 36 3.63 -18.19 -18.85
N VAL A 37 4.21 -17.08 -19.28
CA VAL A 37 3.48 -16.02 -19.98
C VAL A 37 3.37 -16.40 -21.46
N THR A 38 2.14 -16.45 -21.96
CA THR A 38 1.87 -16.73 -23.39
C THR A 38 1.82 -15.47 -24.22
N ASN A 39 1.30 -14.40 -23.66
CA ASN A 39 1.20 -13.12 -24.34
C ASN A 39 1.13 -11.97 -23.31
N ALA A 40 1.83 -10.88 -23.56
CA ALA A 40 1.73 -9.65 -22.80
C ALA A 40 1.55 -8.49 -23.77
N THR A 41 0.50 -7.71 -23.57
CA THR A 41 0.19 -6.51 -24.36
C THR A 41 0.05 -5.31 -23.43
N VAL A 42 0.76 -4.22 -23.76
CA VAL A 42 0.77 -3.01 -22.93
C VAL A 42 0.06 -1.88 -23.66
N ASN A 43 -0.84 -1.22 -22.96
CA ASN A 43 -1.53 -0.03 -23.46
C ASN A 43 -0.96 1.23 -22.77
N LEU A 44 -0.23 2.05 -23.52
CA LEU A 44 0.39 3.28 -23.04
C LEU A 44 -0.65 4.31 -22.54
N ALA A 45 -1.79 4.41 -23.23
CA ALA A 45 -2.81 5.42 -22.88
C ALA A 45 -3.50 5.13 -21.55
N THR A 46 -3.65 3.85 -21.17
CA THR A 46 -4.26 3.41 -19.91
C THR A 46 -3.22 3.09 -18.83
N GLY A 47 -1.93 2.98 -19.20
CA GLY A 47 -0.87 2.55 -18.31
C GLY A 47 -1.03 1.11 -17.81
N LYS A 48 -1.71 0.24 -18.57
CA LYS A 48 -2.00 -1.15 -18.14
C LYS A 48 -1.38 -2.17 -19.09
N ALA A 49 -0.84 -3.23 -18.51
CA ALA A 49 -0.44 -4.44 -19.21
C ALA A 49 -1.49 -5.52 -19.01
N VAL A 50 -1.92 -6.16 -20.08
CA VAL A 50 -2.72 -7.39 -20.08
C VAL A 50 -1.77 -8.54 -20.28
N VAL A 51 -1.65 -9.41 -19.28
CA VAL A 51 -0.75 -10.57 -19.30
C VAL A 51 -1.59 -11.84 -19.31
N GLU A 52 -1.40 -12.66 -20.32
CA GLU A 52 -2.00 -13.99 -20.44
C GLU A 52 -1.02 -15.05 -19.95
N ILE A 53 -1.43 -15.76 -18.92
CA ILE A 53 -0.63 -16.78 -18.25
C ILE A 53 -1.24 -18.15 -18.50
N GLU A 54 -0.41 -19.10 -18.82
CA GLU A 54 -0.78 -20.47 -19.06
C GLU A 54 -0.45 -21.33 -17.85
N GLY A 55 -1.52 -21.78 -17.14
CA GLY A 55 -1.40 -22.60 -15.93
C GLY A 55 -1.34 -21.79 -14.62
N PRO A 56 -1.48 -22.46 -13.47
CA PRO A 56 -1.55 -21.80 -12.16
C PRO A 56 -0.19 -21.38 -11.58
N ASP A 57 0.92 -21.72 -12.24
CA ASP A 57 2.24 -21.76 -11.60
C ASP A 57 3.14 -20.53 -11.85
N VAL A 58 2.61 -19.43 -12.39
CA VAL A 58 3.41 -18.20 -12.52
C VAL A 58 3.11 -17.27 -11.35
N PRO A 59 4.00 -17.20 -10.35
CA PRO A 59 3.79 -16.29 -9.23
C PRO A 59 3.87 -14.84 -9.72
N VAL A 60 2.96 -14.02 -9.22
CA VAL A 60 2.84 -12.59 -9.59
C VAL A 60 4.15 -11.83 -9.31
N GLU A 61 4.91 -12.26 -8.30
CA GLU A 61 6.20 -11.69 -7.93
C GLU A 61 7.22 -11.73 -9.07
N ARG A 62 7.19 -12.78 -9.91
CA ARG A 62 8.07 -12.86 -11.09
C ARG A 62 7.72 -11.81 -12.14
N LEU A 63 6.45 -11.50 -12.30
CA LEU A 63 6.01 -10.44 -13.22
C LEU A 63 6.45 -9.06 -12.67
N VAL A 64 6.30 -8.85 -11.36
CA VAL A 64 6.75 -7.63 -10.69
C VAL A 64 8.27 -7.48 -10.83
N GLU A 65 9.01 -8.54 -10.62
CA GLU A 65 10.47 -8.54 -10.76
C GLU A 65 10.91 -8.23 -12.21
N ALA A 66 10.31 -8.85 -13.22
CA ALA A 66 10.60 -8.61 -14.62
C ALA A 66 10.36 -7.13 -15.01
N VAL A 67 9.22 -6.55 -14.58
CA VAL A 67 8.90 -5.14 -14.82
C VAL A 67 9.88 -4.23 -14.08
N SER A 68 10.27 -4.58 -12.85
CA SER A 68 11.25 -3.82 -12.06
C SER A 68 12.64 -3.84 -12.69
N GLN A 69 13.09 -4.99 -13.21
CA GLN A 69 14.36 -5.11 -13.94
C GLN A 69 14.36 -4.29 -15.24
N ALA A 70 13.20 -4.14 -15.88
CA ALA A 70 13.04 -3.26 -17.02
C ALA A 70 13.03 -1.75 -16.67
N GLY A 71 13.08 -1.41 -15.37
CA GLY A 71 13.13 -0.02 -14.87
C GLY A 71 11.75 0.61 -14.62
N TYR A 72 10.69 -0.18 -14.59
CA TYR A 72 9.31 0.28 -14.35
C TYR A 72 8.78 -0.24 -13.02
N LYS A 73 7.61 0.23 -12.59
CA LYS A 73 7.02 -0.17 -11.31
C LYS A 73 5.58 -0.63 -11.49
N ILE A 74 5.20 -1.65 -10.74
CA ILE A 74 3.81 -2.03 -10.55
C ILE A 74 3.40 -1.51 -9.16
N PRO A 75 2.38 -0.64 -9.06
CA PRO A 75 1.95 -0.11 -7.78
C PRO A 75 1.32 -1.20 -6.92
N HIS A 76 1.50 -1.09 -5.62
CA HIS A 76 0.78 -1.88 -4.65
C HIS A 76 -0.51 -1.15 -4.26
N ALA A 77 -1.57 -1.90 -4.09
CA ALA A 77 -2.83 -1.42 -3.55
C ALA A 77 -3.01 -1.94 -2.12
N THR A 78 -3.78 -1.21 -1.33
CA THR A 78 -4.15 -1.62 0.02
C THR A 78 -5.66 -1.79 0.09
N ILE A 79 -6.10 -2.91 0.64
CA ILE A 79 -7.50 -3.20 0.91
C ILE A 79 -7.67 -3.47 2.39
N THR A 80 -8.78 -2.99 2.96
CA THR A 80 -9.15 -3.28 4.35
C THR A 80 -10.44 -4.10 4.35
N LEU A 81 -10.37 -5.28 4.95
CA LEU A 81 -11.49 -6.20 5.10
C LEU A 81 -12.00 -6.17 6.54
N ASN A 82 -13.29 -6.02 6.75
CA ASN A 82 -13.92 -6.21 8.04
C ASN A 82 -14.26 -7.70 8.18
N ILE A 83 -13.68 -8.38 9.18
CA ILE A 83 -13.79 -9.84 9.35
C ILE A 83 -14.50 -10.15 10.64
N GLY A 84 -15.70 -10.70 10.53
CA GLY A 84 -16.49 -11.14 11.68
C GLY A 84 -16.11 -12.54 12.17
N GLY A 85 -16.27 -12.77 13.48
CA GLY A 85 -16.09 -14.08 14.11
C GLY A 85 -14.70 -14.35 14.68
N MET A 86 -13.82 -13.37 14.72
CA MET A 86 -12.50 -13.49 15.36
C MET A 86 -12.64 -13.24 16.87
N THR A 87 -12.25 -14.22 17.71
CA THR A 87 -12.35 -14.12 19.16
C THR A 87 -11.03 -14.27 19.91
N CYS A 88 -9.97 -14.66 19.21
CA CYS A 88 -8.69 -14.98 19.84
C CYS A 88 -7.49 -14.74 18.91
N ALA A 89 -6.29 -14.70 19.47
CA ALA A 89 -5.06 -14.48 18.71
C ALA A 89 -4.76 -15.58 17.67
N SER A 90 -5.16 -16.82 17.93
CA SER A 90 -5.02 -17.90 16.93
C SER A 90 -5.92 -17.68 15.71
N CYS A 91 -7.10 -17.06 15.88
CA CYS A 91 -7.97 -16.67 14.79
C CYS A 91 -7.27 -15.65 13.87
N VAL A 92 -6.60 -14.65 14.47
CA VAL A 92 -5.80 -13.65 13.72
C VAL A 92 -4.75 -14.34 12.86
N PHE A 93 -3.96 -15.25 13.46
CA PHE A 93 -2.90 -15.98 12.75
C PHE A 93 -3.45 -16.81 11.57
N HIS A 94 -4.61 -17.45 11.75
CA HIS A 94 -5.25 -18.25 10.69
C HIS A 94 -5.67 -17.36 9.52
N VAL A 95 -6.28 -16.20 9.80
CA VAL A 95 -6.71 -15.24 8.77
C VAL A 95 -5.50 -14.61 8.05
N GLU A 96 -4.47 -14.18 8.81
CA GLU A 96 -3.24 -13.65 8.21
C GLU A 96 -2.57 -14.68 7.31
N SER A 97 -2.47 -15.93 7.77
CA SER A 97 -1.87 -17.03 6.99
C SER A 97 -2.68 -17.38 5.74
N ALA A 98 -4.00 -17.26 5.78
CA ALA A 98 -4.86 -17.50 4.62
C ALA A 98 -4.72 -16.39 3.60
N LEU A 99 -4.73 -15.14 4.03
CA LEU A 99 -4.56 -13.96 3.17
C LEU A 99 -3.16 -13.90 2.55
N ALA A 100 -2.12 -14.27 3.30
CA ALA A 100 -0.74 -14.31 2.80
C ALA A 100 -0.50 -15.38 1.72
N LYS A 101 -1.38 -16.38 1.59
CA LYS A 101 -1.30 -17.41 0.53
C LYS A 101 -1.94 -16.98 -0.78
N VAL A 102 -2.67 -15.87 -0.79
CA VAL A 102 -3.28 -15.36 -2.01
C VAL A 102 -2.20 -14.76 -2.90
N ASP A 103 -2.19 -15.15 -4.18
CA ASP A 103 -1.22 -14.65 -5.17
C ASP A 103 -1.18 -13.13 -5.22
N GLY A 104 0.04 -12.57 -5.20
CA GLY A 104 0.26 -11.13 -5.28
C GLY A 104 0.05 -10.36 -3.97
N VAL A 105 -0.19 -11.04 -2.84
CA VAL A 105 -0.21 -10.42 -1.52
C VAL A 105 1.22 -10.27 -1.00
N SER A 106 1.62 -9.04 -0.72
CA SER A 106 2.93 -8.73 -0.14
C SER A 106 2.93 -8.68 1.38
N GLU A 107 1.81 -8.27 1.98
CA GLU A 107 1.66 -8.16 3.44
C GLU A 107 0.19 -8.28 3.83
N ALA A 108 -0.10 -9.04 4.88
CA ALA A 108 -1.43 -9.13 5.49
C ALA A 108 -1.29 -8.93 7.00
N THR A 109 -1.99 -7.97 7.55
CA THR A 109 -1.99 -7.66 8.99
C THR A 109 -3.42 -7.59 9.50
N VAL A 110 -3.72 -8.32 10.57
CA VAL A 110 -5.06 -8.38 11.18
C VAL A 110 -5.05 -7.76 12.56
N ASN A 111 -6.01 -6.88 12.81
CA ASN A 111 -6.24 -6.27 14.11
C ASN A 111 -7.50 -6.84 14.74
N LEU A 112 -7.34 -7.63 15.82
CA LEU A 112 -8.43 -8.27 16.53
C LEU A 112 -9.39 -7.25 17.20
N ALA A 113 -8.87 -6.16 17.73
CA ALA A 113 -9.69 -5.18 18.46
C ALA A 113 -10.62 -4.36 17.55
N THR A 114 -10.23 -4.18 16.29
CA THR A 114 -11.03 -3.46 15.30
C THR A 114 -11.72 -4.39 14.30
N GLU A 115 -11.45 -5.70 14.40
CA GLU A 115 -11.94 -6.74 13.47
C GLU A 115 -11.60 -6.45 12.00
N LYS A 116 -10.43 -5.81 11.76
CA LYS A 116 -9.98 -5.40 10.44
C LYS A 116 -8.72 -6.13 10.01
N ALA A 117 -8.72 -6.61 8.78
CA ALA A 117 -7.52 -7.08 8.10
C ALA A 117 -7.11 -6.05 7.04
N THR A 118 -5.86 -5.60 7.10
CA THR A 118 -5.25 -4.73 6.09
C THR A 118 -4.32 -5.58 5.22
N VAL A 119 -4.59 -5.61 3.92
CA VAL A 119 -3.84 -6.41 2.95
C VAL A 119 -3.20 -5.49 1.93
N LYS A 120 -1.88 -5.58 1.78
CA LYS A 120 -1.13 -4.96 0.69
C LYS A 120 -0.91 -6.00 -0.40
N TYR A 121 -1.28 -5.67 -1.62
CA TYR A 121 -1.21 -6.59 -2.75
C TYR A 121 -0.82 -5.87 -4.03
N VAL A 122 -0.37 -6.63 -5.02
CA VAL A 122 -0.03 -6.11 -6.34
C VAL A 122 -1.33 -5.73 -7.06
N ALA A 123 -1.47 -4.45 -7.42
CA ALA A 123 -2.68 -3.95 -8.07
C ALA A 123 -2.94 -4.70 -9.39
N GLY A 124 -4.18 -5.16 -9.57
CA GLY A 124 -4.62 -5.86 -10.77
C GLY A 124 -4.21 -7.34 -10.89
N ALA A 125 -3.46 -7.88 -9.94
CA ALA A 125 -3.11 -9.30 -9.88
C ALA A 125 -4.22 -10.14 -9.22
N THR A 126 -4.85 -9.58 -8.20
CA THR A 126 -5.81 -10.26 -7.33
C THR A 126 -7.08 -9.44 -7.22
N GLY A 127 -8.23 -10.09 -7.25
CA GLY A 127 -9.55 -9.49 -7.08
C GLY A 127 -10.03 -9.52 -5.64
N GLN A 128 -11.08 -8.78 -5.34
CA GLN A 128 -11.74 -8.81 -4.03
C GLN A 128 -12.31 -10.20 -3.69
N GLU A 129 -12.71 -10.93 -4.74
CA GLU A 129 -13.29 -12.26 -4.63
C GLU A 129 -12.29 -13.26 -4.06
N ASP A 130 -11.02 -13.15 -4.44
CA ASP A 130 -9.96 -14.03 -3.98
C ASP A 130 -9.70 -13.86 -2.46
N PHE A 131 -9.72 -12.61 -1.97
CA PHE A 131 -9.61 -12.34 -0.53
C PHE A 131 -10.79 -12.85 0.25
N THR A 132 -12.01 -12.66 -0.30
CA THR A 132 -13.24 -13.15 0.34
C THR A 132 -13.25 -14.67 0.41
N ALA A 133 -12.83 -15.35 -0.65
CA ALA A 133 -12.70 -16.80 -0.71
C ALA A 133 -11.66 -17.31 0.30
N ALA A 134 -10.48 -16.69 0.37
CA ALA A 134 -9.42 -17.08 1.30
C ALA A 134 -9.85 -16.95 2.77
N VAL A 135 -10.60 -15.88 3.12
CA VAL A 135 -11.15 -15.69 4.47
C VAL A 135 -12.25 -16.72 4.77
N ALA A 136 -13.10 -17.01 3.78
CA ALA A 136 -14.17 -18.01 3.92
C ALA A 136 -13.60 -19.44 4.11
N ASP A 137 -12.55 -19.80 3.36
CA ASP A 137 -11.84 -21.07 3.49
C ASP A 137 -11.16 -21.21 4.86
N ALA A 138 -10.73 -20.11 5.46
CA ALA A 138 -10.23 -20.09 6.83
C ALA A 138 -11.34 -20.21 7.90
N GLY A 139 -12.62 -20.23 7.49
CA GLY A 139 -13.76 -20.39 8.38
C GLY A 139 -14.34 -19.09 8.95
N TYR A 140 -13.95 -17.94 8.39
CA TYR A 140 -14.40 -16.62 8.83
C TYR A 140 -15.28 -15.94 7.76
N ARG A 141 -15.91 -14.83 8.14
CA ARG A 141 -16.81 -14.10 7.26
C ARG A 141 -16.32 -12.67 7.03
N VAL A 142 -16.30 -12.24 5.77
CA VAL A 142 -16.07 -10.83 5.41
C VAL A 142 -17.42 -10.09 5.49
N GLU A 143 -17.52 -9.11 6.38
CA GLU A 143 -18.73 -8.29 6.60
C GLU A 143 -18.72 -7.01 5.77
N GLY A 144 -17.53 -6.53 5.39
CA GLY A 144 -17.38 -5.32 4.59
C GLY A 144 -15.98 -5.21 4.00
N ILE A 145 -15.90 -4.49 2.89
CA ILE A 145 -14.66 -4.24 2.16
C ILE A 145 -14.50 -2.75 1.99
N ASP A 146 -13.45 -2.19 2.59
CA ASP A 146 -13.01 -0.81 2.37
C ASP A 146 -11.85 -0.82 1.39
N ILE A 147 -12.11 -0.44 0.14
CA ILE A 147 -11.04 -0.26 -0.83
C ILE A 147 -10.35 1.07 -0.52
N GLY A 148 -9.09 1.00 -0.14
CA GLY A 148 -8.28 2.15 0.29
C GLY A 148 -7.98 3.17 -0.81
N LEU A 149 -9.01 3.67 -1.49
CA LEU A 149 -8.95 4.96 -2.18
C LEU A 149 -8.74 6.13 -1.20
N ARG A 150 -8.70 5.82 0.11
CA ARG A 150 -8.47 6.77 1.21
C ARG A 150 -7.01 6.97 1.57
N ASP A 151 -6.09 6.11 1.12
CA ASP A 151 -4.68 6.18 1.54
C ASP A 151 -4.03 7.52 1.17
N GLY A 152 -4.33 8.07 0.00
CA GLY A 152 -3.83 9.39 -0.40
C GLY A 152 -4.42 10.56 0.40
N ARG A 153 -5.66 10.45 0.90
CA ARG A 153 -6.27 11.51 1.72
C ARG A 153 -5.85 11.43 3.18
N GLU A 154 -5.80 10.23 3.74
CA GLU A 154 -5.32 10.04 5.13
C GLU A 154 -3.84 10.38 5.28
N GLU A 155 -3.01 10.05 4.28
CA GLU A 155 -1.60 10.44 4.24
C GLU A 155 -1.45 11.97 4.14
N LEU A 156 -2.24 12.63 3.28
CA LEU A 156 -2.28 14.09 3.18
C LEU A 156 -2.79 14.73 4.46
N ASP A 157 -3.81 14.17 5.10
CA ASP A 157 -4.34 14.65 6.37
C ASP A 157 -3.35 14.44 7.53
N ARG A 158 -2.63 13.32 7.56
CA ARG A 158 -1.54 13.07 8.52
C ARG A 158 -0.39 14.06 8.32
N LEU A 159 0.04 14.29 7.08
CA LEU A 159 1.09 15.25 6.76
C LEU A 159 0.65 16.69 7.08
N ALA A 160 -0.62 17.03 6.85
CA ALA A 160 -1.18 18.32 7.25
C ALA A 160 -1.18 18.49 8.77
N LYS A 161 -1.67 17.51 9.53
CA LYS A 161 -1.65 17.52 11.01
C LYS A 161 -0.24 17.61 11.58
N VAL A 162 0.72 16.89 11.01
CA VAL A 162 2.13 16.97 11.45
C VAL A 162 2.70 18.36 11.22
N LYS A 163 2.36 19.03 10.10
CA LYS A 163 2.77 20.41 9.82
C LYS A 163 2.13 21.39 10.82
N GLU A 164 0.85 21.24 11.12
CA GLU A 164 0.14 22.07 12.10
C GLU A 164 0.74 21.92 13.52
N ILE A 165 0.98 20.67 13.95
CA ILE A 165 1.61 20.41 15.25
C ILE A 165 3.01 21.02 15.34
N ARG A 166 3.79 20.97 14.26
CA ARG A 166 5.13 21.56 14.19
C ARG A 166 5.07 23.09 14.23
N ALA A 167 4.10 23.70 13.55
CA ALA A 167 3.86 25.14 13.59
C ALA A 167 3.40 25.61 14.98
N LEU A 168 2.51 24.85 15.65
CA LEU A 168 2.10 25.15 17.02
C LEU A 168 3.27 25.03 18.00
N LYS A 169 4.09 23.98 17.91
CA LYS A 169 5.28 23.82 18.76
C LYS A 169 6.25 24.99 18.61
N ASN A 170 6.47 25.48 17.40
CA ASN A 170 7.33 26.65 17.18
C ASN A 170 6.75 27.93 17.77
N ARG A 171 5.43 28.14 17.66
CA ARG A 171 4.75 29.31 18.27
C ARG A 171 4.81 29.27 19.80
N VAL A 172 4.58 28.08 20.38
CA VAL A 172 4.67 27.88 21.83
C VAL A 172 6.12 28.07 22.33
N ALA A 173 7.09 27.56 21.59
CA ALA A 173 8.51 27.76 21.93
C ALA A 173 8.92 29.25 21.91
N LEU A 174 8.49 29.99 20.89
CA LEU A 174 8.73 31.44 20.78
C LEU A 174 8.05 32.22 21.91
N ALA A 175 6.80 31.86 22.26
CA ALA A 175 6.08 32.49 23.38
C ALA A 175 6.74 32.17 24.74
N ALA A 176 7.20 30.93 24.94
CA ALA A 176 7.88 30.51 26.15
C ALA A 176 9.23 31.23 26.33
N THR A 177 10.02 31.36 25.24
CA THR A 177 11.29 32.11 25.30
C THR A 177 11.07 33.60 25.59
N GLY A 178 10.03 34.21 25.00
CA GLY A 178 9.64 35.58 25.26
C GLY A 178 9.21 35.80 26.73
N ALA A 179 8.41 34.88 27.30
CA ALA A 179 7.98 34.94 28.70
C ALA A 179 9.16 34.77 29.68
N ILE A 180 10.10 33.89 29.38
CA ILE A 180 11.32 33.69 30.18
C ILE A 180 12.19 34.94 30.14
N LEU A 181 12.36 35.60 29.01
CA LEU A 181 13.12 36.83 28.87
C LEU A 181 12.45 37.99 29.64
N LEU A 182 11.12 38.13 29.61
CA LEU A 182 10.37 39.09 30.36
C LEU A 182 10.47 38.83 31.88
N PHE A 183 10.40 37.57 32.29
CA PHE A 183 10.53 37.20 33.69
C PHE A 183 11.93 37.49 34.25
N LEU A 184 12.97 37.18 33.49
CA LEU A 184 14.36 37.49 33.82
C LEU A 184 14.61 38.99 33.83
N GLY A 185 13.99 39.78 32.95
CA GLY A 185 14.09 41.24 32.94
C GLY A 185 13.36 41.92 34.10
N THR A 186 12.25 41.30 34.61
CA THR A 186 11.44 41.87 35.68
C THR A 186 11.95 41.47 37.08
N PHE A 187 12.49 40.25 37.24
CA PHE A 187 12.96 39.73 38.53
C PHE A 187 14.48 39.67 38.67
N GLY A 188 15.22 39.56 37.56
CA GLY A 188 16.67 39.67 37.57
C GLY A 188 17.05 41.13 37.45
N GLY A 189 17.17 41.84 38.56
CA GLY A 189 17.61 43.24 38.60
C GLY A 189 18.78 43.48 37.63
N PHE A 190 18.48 44.07 36.49
CA PHE A 190 19.49 44.43 35.49
C PHE A 190 20.17 45.69 36.02
N PRO A 191 21.44 45.67 36.45
CA PRO A 191 22.13 46.79 37.08
C PRO A 191 22.46 47.94 36.10
N TRP A 192 21.65 48.10 35.06
CA TRP A 192 21.91 49.07 34.00
C TRP A 192 21.07 50.37 34.10
N VAL A 193 20.17 50.46 35.11
CA VAL A 193 19.29 51.65 35.25
C VAL A 193 19.83 52.67 36.24
N ASP A 194 20.85 52.32 37.06
CA ASP A 194 21.41 53.25 38.06
C ASP A 194 22.53 54.16 37.55
N GLY A 195 22.77 54.21 36.24
CA GLY A 195 23.85 55.04 35.64
C GLY A 195 23.42 56.28 34.90
N PHE A 196 22.15 56.77 35.04
CA PHE A 196 21.70 57.97 34.37
C PHE A 196 20.86 58.87 35.29
N MET A 197 21.52 59.43 36.32
CA MET A 197 21.15 60.65 37.00
C MET A 197 22.39 61.43 37.46
#